data_73be0f990355da9dbb7174b7c1f0278b
#
_entry.id   73be0f990355da9dbb7174b7c1f0278b
#
_cell.length_a   1.000
_cell.length_b   1.000
_cell.length_c   1.000
_cell.angle_alpha   90.00
_cell.angle_beta   90.00
_cell.angle_gamma   90.00
#
_symmetry.space_group_name_H-M   'P 1'
#
loop_
_entity.id
_entity.type
_entity.pdbx_description
1 polymer ?
#
loop_
_entity_poly.entity_id
_entity_poly.type
_entity_poly.pdbx_seq_one_letter_code
_entity_poly.pdbx_strand_id
1 'polypeptide(L)'
;LEVYNKGAAQPPAEAAVPGAPVVAAAPANPALAEFGAILSKAEQALNTDRRLASSIKKAGNVILPLNLDASIYPPNGKPDIQVPAYVAGSVVPGANSAVYAGERLGFPIAEIGSAAAGVGDLSLIVDDDGGVRHDITTVDFFNTGFPSLAMSIAARSLNLTSKDIKVSPGESISLGNLRIVTDDLGMMLPYFYKDVQGRPAISEDSFFDVYSGKIPASKYKDKIVLIGATAPGIGTKAVTPIGLLNPVQTVAHSVSSILQQQFFRTPGWGNWVSLLALVLVAAYLIALLPRLRAGPAAIFTLVIFVALLGTHFALMMGPGFWVKLMIPASLLVIGHLLLTTKRFLMTERGKEQSDAAGAESNRMLGLAFQQQGQLDMAFDKFRK
;
A
#
# COMPACT_ATOMS: atom_id res chain seq x y z
N LEU A 1 -3.50 26.56 -20.26
CA LEU A 1 -2.32 27.44 -20.17
C LEU A 1 -1.14 26.85 -20.98
N GLU A 2 -1.44 26.48 -22.24
CA GLU A 2 -0.53 25.76 -23.16
C GLU A 2 -0.04 26.66 -24.29
N VAL A 3 0.27 27.91 -24.06
CA VAL A 3 0.63 28.84 -25.15
C VAL A 3 1.89 29.68 -24.88
N TYR A 4 2.77 29.31 -24.00
CA TYR A 4 4.00 30.11 -23.81
C TYR A 4 5.27 29.28 -23.60
N ASN A 5 5.53 28.35 -24.53
CA ASN A 5 6.90 27.81 -24.64
C ASN A 5 7.24 27.39 -26.08
N LYS A 6 7.02 28.26 -27.02
CA LYS A 6 7.78 28.22 -28.28
C LYS A 6 9.07 28.95 -28.04
N GLY A 7 10.14 28.18 -27.79
CA GLY A 7 11.49 28.70 -27.76
C GLY A 7 11.74 29.56 -28.97
N ALA A 8 12.21 30.77 -28.75
CA ALA A 8 12.71 31.62 -29.81
C ALA A 8 13.81 30.83 -30.54
N ALA A 9 13.49 30.38 -31.75
CA ALA A 9 14.47 29.83 -32.64
C ALA A 9 15.56 30.91 -32.82
N GLN A 10 16.80 30.56 -32.50
CA GLN A 10 17.93 31.38 -32.92
C GLN A 10 17.82 31.57 -34.44
N PRO A 11 17.85 32.82 -34.95
CA PRO A 11 17.89 33.01 -36.37
C PRO A 11 19.15 32.29 -36.91
N PRO A 12 19.04 31.67 -38.10
CA PRO A 12 20.20 31.01 -38.71
C PRO A 12 21.31 32.05 -38.87
N ALA A 13 22.55 31.63 -38.55
CA ALA A 13 23.72 32.44 -38.72
C ALA A 13 23.77 32.92 -40.20
N GLU A 14 23.47 34.18 -40.42
CA GLU A 14 23.54 34.82 -41.71
C GLU A 14 25.01 34.83 -42.12
N ALA A 15 25.32 34.21 -43.27
CA ALA A 15 26.65 34.17 -43.84
C ALA A 15 27.17 35.61 -43.98
N ALA A 16 28.30 35.92 -43.37
CA ALA A 16 28.93 37.19 -43.38
C ALA A 16 29.20 37.59 -44.85
N VAL A 17 28.52 38.61 -45.35
CA VAL A 17 28.80 39.26 -46.61
C VAL A 17 30.02 40.16 -46.37
N PRO A 18 31.15 39.96 -47.08
CA PRO A 18 32.31 40.85 -46.94
C PRO A 18 32.00 42.23 -47.49
N GLY A 19 31.96 43.25 -46.65
CA GLY A 19 31.84 44.65 -47.07
C GLY A 19 30.66 45.43 -46.48
N ALA A 20 29.85 44.88 -45.61
CA ALA A 20 28.83 45.65 -44.91
C ALA A 20 29.46 46.54 -43.81
N PRO A 21 29.08 47.87 -43.78
CA PRO A 21 29.59 48.74 -42.71
C PRO A 21 29.19 48.20 -41.34
N VAL A 22 30.16 48.07 -40.44
CA VAL A 22 29.92 47.75 -39.04
C VAL A 22 29.03 48.86 -38.45
N VAL A 23 27.75 48.58 -38.34
CA VAL A 23 26.82 49.47 -37.62
C VAL A 23 27.30 49.46 -36.17
N ALA A 24 27.95 50.55 -35.77
CA ALA A 24 28.32 50.76 -34.38
C ALA A 24 27.05 50.62 -33.54
N ALA A 25 27.13 49.74 -32.54
CA ALA A 25 26.04 49.54 -31.60
C ALA A 25 25.60 50.90 -31.03
N ALA A 26 24.33 51.25 -31.26
CA ALA A 26 23.77 52.50 -30.74
C ALA A 26 24.04 52.58 -29.24
N PRO A 27 24.40 53.74 -28.70
CA PRO A 27 24.70 53.90 -27.28
C PRO A 27 23.50 53.39 -26.46
N ALA A 28 23.76 52.46 -25.58
CA ALA A 28 22.73 51.87 -24.74
C ALA A 28 22.00 52.99 -23.99
N ASN A 29 20.71 53.17 -24.29
CA ASN A 29 19.91 54.19 -23.62
C ASN A 29 19.87 53.90 -22.12
N PRO A 30 20.44 54.80 -21.27
CA PRO A 30 20.51 54.54 -19.82
C PRO A 30 19.15 54.33 -19.18
N ALA A 31 18.08 54.94 -19.73
CA ALA A 31 16.71 54.71 -19.27
C ALA A 31 16.23 53.29 -19.56
N LEU A 32 16.65 52.65 -20.66
CA LEU A 32 16.33 51.24 -20.94
C LEU A 32 17.07 50.28 -20.01
N ALA A 33 18.29 50.61 -19.64
CA ALA A 33 19.07 49.82 -18.66
C ALA A 33 18.46 49.94 -17.25
N GLU A 34 18.03 51.12 -16.84
CA GLU A 34 17.36 51.36 -15.58
C GLU A 34 15.98 50.64 -15.52
N PHE A 35 15.19 50.71 -16.60
CA PHE A 35 13.93 50.01 -16.71
C PHE A 35 14.13 48.49 -16.71
N GLY A 36 15.15 47.97 -17.36
CA GLY A 36 15.55 46.57 -17.30
C GLY A 36 15.91 46.13 -15.88
N ALA A 37 16.62 46.95 -15.14
CA ALA A 37 16.96 46.69 -13.74
C ALA A 37 15.72 46.67 -12.79
N ILE A 38 14.78 47.59 -13.03
CA ILE A 38 13.50 47.62 -12.29
C ILE A 38 12.66 46.39 -12.62
N LEU A 39 12.54 46.01 -13.89
CA LEU A 39 11.84 44.78 -14.30
C LEU A 39 12.46 43.54 -13.70
N SER A 40 13.78 43.42 -13.71
CA SER A 40 14.49 42.29 -13.09
C SER A 40 14.28 42.22 -11.59
N LYS A 41 14.29 43.37 -10.89
CA LYS A 41 13.96 43.40 -9.44
C LYS A 41 12.48 43.03 -9.19
N ALA A 42 11.56 43.50 -10.01
CA ALA A 42 10.15 43.17 -9.89
C ALA A 42 9.91 41.66 -10.14
N GLU A 43 10.54 41.12 -11.19
CA GLU A 43 10.50 39.66 -11.45
C GLU A 43 11.04 38.86 -10.29
N GLN A 44 12.21 39.22 -9.74
CA GLN A 44 12.79 38.54 -8.60
C GLN A 44 11.90 38.63 -7.33
N ALA A 45 11.24 39.76 -7.13
CA ALA A 45 10.32 39.96 -6.01
C ALA A 45 9.00 39.20 -6.15
N LEU A 46 8.50 39.07 -7.36
CA LEU A 46 7.22 38.43 -7.69
C LEU A 46 7.35 36.93 -8.00
N ASN A 47 8.56 36.45 -8.36
CA ASN A 47 8.79 35.06 -8.66
C ASN A 47 8.79 34.22 -7.36
N THR A 48 7.63 33.63 -7.07
CA THR A 48 7.42 32.80 -5.86
C THR A 48 8.26 31.53 -5.89
N ASP A 49 8.49 30.95 -7.07
CA ASP A 49 9.24 29.71 -7.23
C ASP A 49 10.71 29.90 -6.91
N ARG A 50 11.33 30.99 -7.37
CA ARG A 50 12.71 31.36 -7.00
C ARG A 50 12.86 31.64 -5.51
N ARG A 51 11.87 32.28 -4.89
CA ARG A 51 11.87 32.53 -3.45
C ARG A 51 11.79 31.22 -2.67
N LEU A 52 10.92 30.30 -3.10
CA LEU A 52 10.79 28.96 -2.52
C LEU A 52 12.10 28.16 -2.71
N ALA A 53 12.64 28.14 -3.93
CA ALA A 53 13.92 27.48 -4.23
C ALA A 53 15.07 28.01 -3.36
N SER A 54 15.16 29.35 -3.17
CA SER A 54 16.15 29.96 -2.28
C SER A 54 15.99 29.50 -0.83
N SER A 55 14.75 29.39 -0.34
CA SER A 55 14.45 28.92 1.02
C SER A 55 14.79 27.44 1.18
N ILE A 56 14.46 26.60 0.20
CA ILE A 56 14.81 25.17 0.17
C ILE A 56 16.32 24.98 0.18
N LYS A 57 17.04 25.73 -0.66
CA LYS A 57 18.51 25.70 -0.72
C LYS A 57 19.15 26.12 0.61
N LYS A 58 18.59 27.15 1.24
CA LYS A 58 19.05 27.61 2.57
C LYS A 58 18.81 26.57 3.64
N ALA A 59 17.68 25.85 3.60
CA ALA A 59 17.38 24.77 4.54
C ALA A 59 18.31 23.55 4.34
N GLY A 60 18.66 23.21 3.11
CA GLY A 60 19.64 22.18 2.74
C GLY A 60 19.26 20.73 3.10
N ASN A 61 18.04 20.50 3.60
CA ASN A 61 17.55 19.20 4.06
C ASN A 61 16.14 18.87 3.55
N VAL A 62 15.67 19.55 2.52
CA VAL A 62 14.34 19.35 1.96
C VAL A 62 14.37 18.24 0.92
N ILE A 63 13.52 17.24 1.09
CA ILE A 63 13.26 16.18 0.12
C ILE A 63 11.93 16.49 -0.58
N LEU A 64 11.90 16.41 -1.89
CA LEU A 64 10.70 16.67 -2.68
C LEU A 64 10.11 15.37 -3.23
N PRO A 65 8.78 15.28 -3.35
CA PRO A 65 8.17 14.14 -4.01
C PRO A 65 8.41 14.20 -5.52
N LEU A 66 8.60 13.05 -6.12
CA LEU A 66 8.32 12.79 -7.53
C LEU A 66 7.11 11.87 -7.62
N ASN A 67 6.45 11.84 -8.74
CA ASN A 67 5.28 10.99 -8.96
C ASN A 67 5.51 10.13 -10.20
N LEU A 68 5.63 8.83 -9.98
CA LEU A 68 5.72 7.85 -11.05
C LEU A 68 4.35 7.17 -11.20
N ASP A 69 3.90 7.00 -12.42
CA ASP A 69 2.75 6.13 -12.73
C ASP A 69 3.23 4.66 -12.66
N ALA A 70 3.34 4.16 -11.43
CA ALA A 70 3.99 2.89 -11.13
C ALA A 70 3.08 1.70 -11.46
N SER A 71 3.62 0.72 -12.20
CA SER A 71 2.98 -0.52 -12.61
C SER A 71 3.93 -1.69 -12.43
N ILE A 72 3.39 -2.90 -12.25
CA ILE A 72 4.16 -4.16 -12.30
C ILE A 72 4.54 -4.55 -13.74
N TYR A 73 3.98 -3.88 -14.73
CA TYR A 73 4.33 -4.11 -16.12
C TYR A 73 5.49 -3.21 -16.53
N PRO A 74 6.53 -3.74 -17.19
CA PRO A 74 7.64 -2.92 -17.66
C PRO A 74 7.15 -1.90 -18.68
N PRO A 75 7.72 -0.69 -18.66
CA PRO A 75 7.36 0.36 -19.61
C PRO A 75 7.71 -0.05 -21.04
N ASN A 76 6.85 0.32 -21.99
CA ASN A 76 7.04 0.07 -23.41
C ASN A 76 7.67 1.28 -24.11
N GLY A 77 8.65 1.03 -24.98
CA GLY A 77 9.24 2.08 -25.82
C GLY A 77 10.39 2.84 -25.19
N LYS A 78 10.38 4.16 -25.34
CA LYS A 78 11.41 5.07 -24.82
C LYS A 78 10.77 6.09 -23.89
N PRO A 79 11.52 6.59 -22.89
CA PRO A 79 11.00 7.61 -21.99
C PRO A 79 10.61 8.88 -22.74
N ASP A 80 9.43 9.41 -22.44
CA ASP A 80 8.95 10.69 -22.99
C ASP A 80 9.76 11.89 -22.47
N ILE A 81 10.36 11.73 -21.28
CA ILE A 81 11.11 12.77 -20.58
C ILE A 81 12.49 12.23 -20.20
N GLN A 82 13.53 13.01 -20.47
CA GLN A 82 14.87 12.70 -19.97
C GLN A 82 14.95 12.98 -18.47
N VAL A 83 15.63 12.08 -17.73
CA VAL A 83 15.89 12.26 -16.31
C VAL A 83 16.73 13.53 -16.08
N PRO A 84 16.20 14.53 -15.35
CA PRO A 84 16.95 15.78 -15.15
C PRO A 84 18.22 15.56 -14.34
N ALA A 85 19.28 16.27 -14.68
CA ALA A 85 20.58 16.14 -14.01
C ALA A 85 20.53 16.43 -12.50
N TYR A 86 19.60 17.28 -12.03
CA TYR A 86 19.47 17.60 -10.60
C TYR A 86 18.96 16.47 -9.74
N VAL A 87 18.32 15.42 -10.31
CA VAL A 87 17.88 14.24 -9.55
C VAL A 87 18.89 13.09 -9.56
N ALA A 88 20.00 13.22 -10.26
CA ALA A 88 21.02 12.17 -10.37
C ALA A 88 21.56 11.71 -9.00
N GLY A 89 21.61 12.61 -8.02
CA GLY A 89 22.00 12.31 -6.64
C GLY A 89 20.99 11.44 -5.87
N SER A 90 19.76 11.30 -6.37
CA SER A 90 18.70 10.48 -5.77
C SER A 90 18.56 9.10 -6.42
N VAL A 91 19.33 8.80 -7.45
CA VAL A 91 19.31 7.48 -8.12
C VAL A 91 19.90 6.42 -7.19
N VAL A 92 19.19 5.29 -7.07
CA VAL A 92 19.60 4.15 -6.26
C VAL A 92 20.33 3.14 -7.17
N PRO A 93 21.61 2.85 -6.93
CA PRO A 93 22.33 1.86 -7.69
C PRO A 93 21.71 0.46 -7.56
N GLY A 94 21.49 -0.23 -8.69
CA GLY A 94 20.93 -1.59 -8.71
C GLY A 94 19.40 -1.66 -8.51
N ALA A 95 18.70 -0.55 -8.31
CA ALA A 95 17.24 -0.53 -8.23
C ALA A 95 16.54 -0.59 -9.61
N ASN A 96 17.30 -0.70 -10.69
CA ASN A 96 16.80 -0.99 -12.03
C ASN A 96 16.19 -2.39 -12.19
N SER A 97 16.25 -3.21 -11.14
CA SER A 97 15.55 -4.50 -11.04
C SER A 97 14.30 -4.43 -10.15
N ALA A 98 13.86 -3.22 -9.77
CA ALA A 98 12.61 -3.04 -9.06
C ALA A 98 11.44 -3.57 -9.89
N VAL A 99 10.51 -4.26 -9.23
CA VAL A 99 9.35 -4.86 -9.91
C VAL A 99 8.38 -3.78 -10.37
N TYR A 100 8.27 -2.70 -9.58
CA TYR A 100 7.45 -1.56 -9.96
C TYR A 100 8.23 -0.62 -10.86
N ALA A 101 7.73 -0.46 -12.08
CA ALA A 101 8.27 0.43 -13.08
C ALA A 101 7.17 1.34 -13.64
N GLY A 102 7.51 2.45 -14.27
CA GLY A 102 6.52 3.36 -14.82
C GLY A 102 6.98 4.03 -16.10
N GLU A 103 6.00 4.44 -16.91
CA GLU A 103 6.22 5.11 -18.20
C GLU A 103 6.28 6.63 -18.06
N ARG A 104 5.56 7.18 -17.08
CA ARG A 104 5.44 8.61 -16.84
C ARG A 104 5.99 8.98 -15.48
N LEU A 105 6.86 9.97 -15.47
CA LEU A 105 7.48 10.46 -14.25
C LEU A 105 7.32 11.98 -14.17
N GLY A 106 6.64 12.45 -13.12
CA GLY A 106 6.51 13.86 -12.80
C GLY A 106 7.67 14.31 -11.91
N PHE A 107 8.57 15.13 -12.46
CA PHE A 107 9.63 15.77 -11.70
C PHE A 107 9.18 17.12 -11.15
N PRO A 108 9.71 17.54 -9.98
CA PRO A 108 9.62 18.93 -9.56
C PRO A 108 10.20 19.86 -10.64
N ILE A 109 9.64 21.08 -10.80
CA ILE A 109 10.19 22.05 -11.75
C ILE A 109 11.67 22.31 -11.44
N ALA A 110 12.47 22.54 -12.48
CA ALA A 110 13.93 22.60 -12.37
C ALA A 110 14.43 23.62 -11.33
N GLU A 111 13.77 24.76 -11.19
CA GLU A 111 14.12 25.79 -10.22
C GLU A 111 14.01 25.31 -8.78
N ILE A 112 12.94 24.59 -8.45
CA ILE A 112 12.68 24.06 -7.11
C ILE A 112 13.45 22.75 -6.90
N GLY A 113 13.43 21.84 -7.89
CA GLY A 113 14.09 20.53 -7.81
C GLY A 113 15.59 20.61 -7.62
N SER A 114 16.26 21.55 -8.32
CA SER A 114 17.72 21.76 -8.19
C SER A 114 18.16 22.32 -6.82
N ALA A 115 17.22 22.90 -6.08
CA ALA A 115 17.48 23.41 -4.73
C ALA A 115 17.28 22.36 -3.63
N ALA A 116 16.61 21.26 -3.95
CA ALA A 116 16.30 20.19 -3.01
C ALA A 116 17.54 19.36 -2.67
N ALA A 117 17.53 18.74 -1.48
CA ALA A 117 18.57 17.81 -1.05
C ALA A 117 18.41 16.41 -1.68
N GLY A 118 17.23 16.12 -2.23
CA GLY A 118 16.92 14.87 -2.92
C GLY A 118 15.44 14.79 -3.30
N VAL A 119 15.10 13.72 -4.00
CA VAL A 119 13.72 13.40 -4.38
C VAL A 119 13.38 11.96 -3.99
N GLY A 120 12.08 11.66 -3.89
CA GLY A 120 11.60 10.29 -3.68
C GLY A 120 10.21 10.12 -4.24
N ASP A 121 9.88 8.89 -4.69
CA ASP A 121 8.60 8.56 -5.27
C ASP A 121 7.48 8.56 -4.23
N LEU A 122 6.33 9.14 -4.58
CA LEU A 122 5.14 9.25 -3.74
C LEU A 122 3.99 8.35 -4.24
N SER A 123 4.26 7.39 -5.11
CA SER A 123 3.23 6.49 -5.62
C SER A 123 2.61 5.66 -4.50
N LEU A 124 1.28 5.59 -4.47
CA LEU A 124 0.53 4.74 -3.57
C LEU A 124 0.04 3.52 -4.33
N ILE A 125 0.35 2.34 -3.81
CA ILE A 125 -0.21 1.10 -4.33
C ILE A 125 -1.46 0.76 -3.55
N VAL A 126 -2.52 0.54 -4.31
CA VAL A 126 -3.82 0.13 -3.78
C VAL A 126 -3.96 -1.36 -3.99
N ASP A 127 -4.24 -2.09 -2.91
CA ASP A 127 -4.50 -3.53 -2.95
C ASP A 127 -5.82 -3.82 -3.71
N ASP A 128 -6.06 -5.06 -4.12
CA ASP A 128 -7.25 -5.49 -4.89
C ASP A 128 -8.58 -5.16 -4.19
N ASP A 129 -8.58 -5.01 -2.89
CA ASP A 129 -9.76 -4.64 -2.09
C ASP A 129 -9.92 -3.12 -1.88
N GLY A 130 -9.08 -2.31 -2.53
CA GLY A 130 -9.09 -0.85 -2.41
C GLY A 130 -8.34 -0.31 -1.19
N GLY A 131 -7.71 -1.16 -0.38
CA GLY A 131 -6.92 -0.76 0.78
C GLY A 131 -5.48 -0.42 0.44
N VAL A 132 -4.83 0.38 1.27
CA VAL A 132 -3.40 0.68 1.20
C VAL A 132 -2.74 0.09 2.44
N ARG A 133 -1.99 -0.99 2.23
CA ARG A 133 -1.26 -1.70 3.30
C ARG A 133 0.21 -1.84 3.00
N HIS A 134 0.56 -1.70 1.74
CA HIS A 134 1.92 -1.81 1.24
C HIS A 134 2.48 -0.44 0.90
N ASP A 135 3.80 -0.31 0.99
CA ASP A 135 4.53 0.84 0.51
C ASP A 135 5.68 0.36 -0.39
N ILE A 136 5.80 1.01 -1.54
CA ILE A 136 6.90 0.73 -2.46
C ILE A 136 8.18 1.25 -1.84
N THR A 137 9.25 0.48 -1.95
CA THR A 137 10.55 0.91 -1.43
C THR A 137 11.42 1.57 -2.50
N THR A 138 11.37 1.04 -3.72
CA THR A 138 12.06 1.56 -4.89
C THR A 138 11.22 1.36 -6.14
N VAL A 139 11.34 2.29 -7.08
CA VAL A 139 10.67 2.24 -8.40
C VAL A 139 11.68 2.36 -9.51
N ASP A 140 11.40 1.75 -10.67
CA ASP A 140 12.24 1.84 -11.86
C ASP A 140 11.60 2.76 -12.91
N PHE A 141 12.38 3.65 -13.47
CA PHE A 141 12.03 4.46 -14.63
C PHE A 141 13.06 4.23 -15.74
N PHE A 142 12.74 3.37 -16.69
CA PHE A 142 13.61 3.03 -17.84
C PHE A 142 15.06 2.74 -17.42
N ASN A 143 15.25 1.78 -16.53
CA ASN A 143 16.53 1.37 -15.91
C ASN A 143 17.17 2.44 -15.01
N THR A 144 16.42 3.41 -14.53
CA THR A 144 16.86 4.37 -13.52
C THR A 144 16.02 4.19 -12.27
N GLY A 145 16.61 3.61 -11.22
CA GLY A 145 15.92 3.34 -9.97
C GLY A 145 15.85 4.57 -9.07
N PHE A 146 14.65 4.85 -8.53
CA PHE A 146 14.44 5.90 -7.54
C PHE A 146 13.94 5.29 -6.23
N PRO A 147 14.32 5.84 -5.07
CA PRO A 147 13.77 5.44 -3.79
C PRO A 147 12.35 6.00 -3.62
N SER A 148 11.52 5.35 -2.79
CA SER A 148 10.29 5.99 -2.34
C SER A 148 10.58 7.23 -1.50
N LEU A 149 9.58 8.09 -1.35
CA LEU A 149 9.71 9.28 -0.53
C LEU A 149 10.04 8.92 0.93
N ALA A 150 9.43 7.87 1.46
CA ALA A 150 9.70 7.38 2.80
C ALA A 150 11.15 6.91 2.95
N MET A 151 11.68 6.18 1.96
CA MET A 151 13.09 5.75 1.93
C MET A 151 14.06 6.93 1.85
N SER A 152 13.77 7.92 0.99
CA SER A 152 14.58 9.13 0.86
C SER A 152 14.65 9.93 2.16
N ILE A 153 13.50 10.11 2.84
CA ILE A 153 13.40 10.81 4.11
C ILE A 153 14.17 10.05 5.19
N ALA A 154 13.98 8.73 5.28
CA ALA A 154 14.68 7.90 6.25
C ALA A 154 16.20 7.93 6.02
N ALA A 155 16.67 7.83 4.77
CA ALA A 155 18.08 7.95 4.42
C ALA A 155 18.65 9.30 4.89
N ARG A 156 17.97 10.39 4.55
CA ARG A 156 18.41 11.73 4.91
C ARG A 156 18.47 11.94 6.43
N SER A 157 17.48 11.41 7.17
CA SER A 157 17.45 11.53 8.64
C SER A 157 18.61 10.80 9.34
N LEU A 158 19.15 9.79 8.68
CA LEU A 158 20.32 9.01 9.12
C LEU A 158 21.66 9.54 8.56
N ASN A 159 21.63 10.69 7.87
CA ASN A 159 22.78 11.24 7.14
C ASN A 159 23.34 10.29 6.06
N LEU A 160 22.48 9.45 5.49
CA LEU A 160 22.78 8.56 4.38
C LEU A 160 22.30 9.18 3.06
N THR A 161 22.74 8.60 1.97
CA THR A 161 22.40 8.98 0.59
C THR A 161 21.72 7.82 -0.14
N SER A 162 21.19 8.07 -1.33
CA SER A 162 20.62 7.00 -2.18
C SER A 162 21.64 5.91 -2.55
N LYS A 163 22.93 6.21 -2.50
CA LYS A 163 24.01 5.22 -2.75
C LYS A 163 24.17 4.20 -1.62
N ASP A 164 23.70 4.55 -0.42
CA ASP A 164 23.73 3.69 0.75
C ASP A 164 22.52 2.75 0.81
N ILE A 165 21.57 2.90 -0.12
CA ILE A 165 20.43 2.00 -0.32
C ILE A 165 20.89 0.84 -1.18
N LYS A 166 20.84 -0.38 -0.64
CA LYS A 166 21.20 -1.63 -1.36
C LYS A 166 19.97 -2.48 -1.51
N VAL A 167 19.62 -2.79 -2.74
CA VAL A 167 18.46 -3.62 -3.08
C VAL A 167 18.88 -5.07 -3.21
N SER A 168 18.24 -5.96 -2.45
CA SER A 168 18.31 -7.42 -2.61
C SER A 168 16.93 -7.89 -3.07
N PRO A 169 16.72 -8.07 -4.39
CA PRO A 169 15.39 -8.35 -4.95
C PRO A 169 14.75 -9.58 -4.31
N GLY A 170 13.46 -9.47 -3.93
CA GLY A 170 12.70 -10.56 -3.32
C GLY A 170 13.03 -10.88 -1.86
N GLU A 171 13.95 -10.13 -1.23
CA GLU A 171 14.34 -10.39 0.15
C GLU A 171 14.23 -9.15 1.05
N SER A 172 14.99 -8.11 0.72
CA SER A 172 15.10 -6.94 1.59
C SER A 172 15.81 -5.77 0.90
N ILE A 173 15.64 -4.60 1.49
CA ILE A 173 16.43 -3.41 1.18
C ILE A 173 17.22 -3.03 2.41
N SER A 174 18.52 -2.79 2.23
CA SER A 174 19.38 -2.29 3.30
C SER A 174 19.56 -0.79 3.15
N LEU A 175 19.37 -0.06 4.25
CA LEU A 175 19.61 1.37 4.37
C LEU A 175 20.66 1.58 5.47
N GLY A 176 21.93 1.67 5.11
CA GLY A 176 23.02 1.60 6.09
C GLY A 176 22.96 0.30 6.90
N ASN A 177 22.75 0.42 8.20
CA ASN A 177 22.61 -0.73 9.12
C ASN A 177 21.16 -1.22 9.27
N LEU A 178 20.19 -0.50 8.73
CA LEU A 178 18.79 -0.92 8.78
C LEU A 178 18.49 -1.93 7.68
N ARG A 179 17.72 -2.96 8.00
CA ARG A 179 17.25 -3.95 7.06
C ARG A 179 15.73 -3.90 6.97
N ILE A 180 15.21 -3.49 5.84
CA ILE A 180 13.79 -3.42 5.52
C ILE A 180 13.42 -4.68 4.76
N VAL A 181 12.60 -5.54 5.37
CA VAL A 181 12.14 -6.76 4.72
C VAL A 181 11.04 -6.40 3.74
N THR A 182 11.18 -6.89 2.51
CA THR A 182 10.21 -6.70 1.42
C THR A 182 9.63 -8.04 1.00
N ASP A 183 8.52 -7.99 0.30
CA ASP A 183 7.99 -9.13 -0.44
C ASP A 183 8.71 -9.32 -1.79
N ASP A 184 8.24 -10.30 -2.57
CA ASP A 184 8.78 -10.62 -3.90
C ASP A 184 8.62 -9.47 -4.90
N LEU A 185 7.73 -8.52 -4.62
CA LEU A 185 7.48 -7.33 -5.43
C LEU A 185 8.29 -6.10 -4.97
N GLY A 186 9.12 -6.25 -3.94
CA GLY A 186 9.92 -5.15 -3.38
C GLY A 186 9.10 -4.17 -2.52
N MET A 187 7.90 -4.57 -2.09
CA MET A 187 7.07 -3.77 -1.20
C MET A 187 7.31 -4.12 0.26
N MET A 188 7.25 -3.13 1.12
CA MET A 188 7.20 -3.32 2.57
C MET A 188 5.77 -3.22 3.09
N LEU A 189 5.49 -3.90 4.19
CA LEU A 189 4.25 -3.80 4.95
C LEU A 189 4.51 -2.92 6.19
N PRO A 190 4.29 -1.59 6.11
CA PRO A 190 4.58 -0.69 7.21
C PRO A 190 3.61 -0.93 8.38
N TYR A 191 4.07 -0.57 9.56
CA TYR A 191 3.23 -0.58 10.74
C TYR A 191 2.41 0.71 10.79
N PHE A 192 1.08 0.58 10.85
CA PHE A 192 0.18 1.72 11.03
C PHE A 192 -0.10 1.91 12.53
N TYR A 193 0.41 3.00 13.08
CA TYR A 193 0.29 3.31 14.49
C TYR A 193 -1.05 3.92 14.80
N LYS A 194 -1.77 3.36 15.77
CA LYS A 194 -3.02 3.93 16.29
C LYS A 194 -2.78 5.00 17.31
N ASP A 195 -3.72 5.90 17.42
CA ASP A 195 -3.78 6.86 18.51
C ASP A 195 -3.90 6.15 19.86
N VAL A 196 -3.14 6.58 20.83
CA VAL A 196 -3.13 5.99 22.17
C VAL A 196 -3.61 7.02 23.18
N GLN A 197 -4.67 6.71 23.91
CA GLN A 197 -5.22 7.56 24.97
C GLN A 197 -5.53 8.99 24.51
N GLY A 198 -6.08 9.15 23.30
CA GLY A 198 -6.42 10.46 22.73
C GLY A 198 -5.21 11.27 22.23
N ARG A 199 -4.02 10.68 22.25
CA ARG A 199 -2.82 11.29 21.65
C ARG A 199 -2.64 10.71 20.25
N PRO A 200 -2.58 11.57 19.22
CA PRO A 200 -2.34 11.09 17.87
C PRO A 200 -0.95 10.43 17.78
N ALA A 201 -0.88 9.30 17.08
CA ALA A 201 0.38 8.60 16.84
C ALA A 201 1.37 9.49 16.07
N ILE A 202 0.86 10.32 15.17
CA ILE A 202 1.60 11.32 14.41
C ILE A 202 0.97 12.67 14.70
N SER A 203 1.76 13.59 15.29
CA SER A 203 1.31 14.93 15.64
C SER A 203 1.11 15.76 14.37
N GLU A 204 -0.03 16.42 14.25
CA GLU A 204 -0.36 17.32 13.14
C GLU A 204 -0.56 18.73 13.64
N ASP A 205 -0.05 19.70 12.88
CA ASP A 205 -0.19 21.10 13.14
C ASP A 205 -0.70 21.80 11.87
N SER A 206 -1.51 22.84 12.06
CA SER A 206 -1.96 23.68 10.95
C SER A 206 -0.77 24.42 10.33
N PHE A 207 -0.57 24.30 9.03
CA PHE A 207 0.44 25.08 8.31
C PHE A 207 0.29 26.59 8.57
N PHE A 208 -0.97 27.09 8.62
CA PHE A 208 -1.23 28.50 8.90
C PHE A 208 -0.79 28.92 10.30
N ASP A 209 -1.01 28.07 11.32
CA ASP A 209 -0.59 28.37 12.69
C ASP A 209 0.94 28.40 12.83
N VAL A 210 1.65 27.57 12.06
CA VAL A 210 3.11 27.60 11.99
C VAL A 210 3.60 28.86 11.25
N TYR A 211 2.98 29.15 10.09
CA TYR A 211 3.34 30.30 9.25
C TYR A 211 3.09 31.64 9.97
N SER A 212 1.99 31.74 10.70
CA SER A 212 1.65 32.95 11.49
C SER A 212 2.46 33.11 12.77
N GLY A 213 3.34 32.14 13.11
CA GLY A 213 4.15 32.17 14.32
C GLY A 213 3.40 31.80 15.61
N LYS A 214 2.13 31.39 15.52
CA LYS A 214 1.37 30.89 16.67
C LYS A 214 1.99 29.62 17.24
N ILE A 215 2.56 28.77 16.38
CA ILE A 215 3.34 27.61 16.78
C ILE A 215 4.83 27.94 16.50
N PRO A 216 5.67 27.93 17.54
CA PRO A 216 7.07 28.32 17.40
C PRO A 216 7.86 27.26 16.61
N ALA A 217 8.77 27.71 15.75
CA ALA A 217 9.63 26.83 14.93
C ALA A 217 10.50 25.89 15.77
N SER A 218 10.80 26.26 17.03
CA SER A 218 11.57 25.42 17.97
C SER A 218 10.88 24.07 18.27
N LYS A 219 9.55 23.98 18.10
CA LYS A 219 8.80 22.71 18.23
C LYS A 219 9.32 21.62 17.28
N TYR A 220 9.83 22.02 16.12
CA TYR A 220 10.27 21.13 15.05
C TYR A 220 11.78 20.85 15.04
N LYS A 221 12.51 21.40 16.02
CA LYS A 221 13.94 21.13 16.13
C LYS A 221 14.19 19.61 16.28
N ASP A 222 15.14 19.10 15.52
CA ASP A 222 15.56 17.70 15.51
C ASP A 222 14.43 16.71 15.19
N LYS A 223 13.43 17.15 14.40
CA LYS A 223 12.30 16.33 13.96
C LYS A 223 12.24 16.23 12.44
N ILE A 224 11.70 15.10 11.97
CA ILE A 224 11.27 14.96 10.57
C ILE A 224 9.91 15.65 10.45
N VAL A 225 9.83 16.63 9.55
CA VAL A 225 8.59 17.38 9.30
C VAL A 225 8.10 17.09 7.90
N LEU A 226 6.87 16.62 7.81
CA LEU A 226 6.18 16.38 6.54
C LEU A 226 5.19 17.51 6.31
N ILE A 227 5.23 18.12 5.13
CA ILE A 227 4.27 19.15 4.71
C ILE A 227 3.42 18.56 3.59
N GLY A 228 2.12 18.51 3.80
CA GLY A 228 1.20 17.95 2.82
C GLY A 228 -0.23 18.46 3.00
N ALA A 229 -1.03 18.31 1.96
CA ALA A 229 -2.43 18.70 1.98
C ALA A 229 -3.27 17.67 2.77
N THR A 230 -4.03 18.15 3.74
CA THR A 230 -4.97 17.33 4.54
C THR A 230 -6.39 17.86 4.51
N ALA A 231 -6.62 18.99 3.84
CA ALA A 231 -7.94 19.61 3.75
C ALA A 231 -8.94 18.73 2.99
N PRO A 232 -10.22 18.69 3.42
CA PRO A 232 -11.27 17.98 2.70
C PRO A 232 -11.38 18.47 1.24
N GLY A 233 -11.45 17.52 0.29
CA GLY A 233 -11.55 17.83 -1.14
C GLY A 233 -10.21 18.06 -1.85
N ILE A 234 -9.09 18.04 -1.13
CA ILE A 234 -7.76 18.11 -1.74
C ILE A 234 -7.11 16.72 -1.63
N GLY A 235 -6.94 16.06 -2.78
CA GLY A 235 -6.37 14.71 -2.86
C GLY A 235 -7.34 13.60 -2.46
N THR A 236 -6.95 12.36 -2.77
CA THR A 236 -7.71 11.16 -2.44
C THR A 236 -7.16 10.55 -1.15
N LYS A 237 -8.04 10.31 -0.19
CA LYS A 237 -7.67 9.60 1.04
C LYS A 237 -7.47 8.11 0.77
N ALA A 238 -6.46 7.54 1.38
CA ALA A 238 -6.18 6.12 1.35
C ALA A 238 -6.98 5.38 2.45
N VAL A 239 -7.58 4.25 2.10
CA VAL A 239 -8.18 3.32 3.06
C VAL A 239 -7.06 2.50 3.68
N THR A 240 -6.77 2.68 4.96
CA THR A 240 -5.67 2.01 5.65
C THR A 240 -6.19 1.13 6.80
N PRO A 241 -5.38 0.25 7.39
CA PRO A 241 -5.79 -0.58 8.52
C PRO A 241 -6.29 0.19 9.75
N ILE A 242 -5.96 1.47 9.88
CA ILE A 242 -6.39 2.32 11.00
C ILE A 242 -7.47 3.34 10.61
N GLY A 243 -7.92 3.34 9.35
CA GLY A 243 -8.94 4.24 8.82
C GLY A 243 -8.50 5.01 7.59
N LEU A 244 -9.22 6.08 7.27
CA LEU A 244 -8.91 6.95 6.13
C LEU A 244 -7.78 7.91 6.47
N LEU A 245 -6.67 7.80 5.78
CA LEU A 245 -5.50 8.67 5.92
C LEU A 245 -5.27 9.50 4.66
N ASN A 246 -4.71 10.70 4.83
CA ASN A 246 -4.19 11.47 3.70
C ASN A 246 -2.82 10.90 3.28
N PRO A 247 -2.38 11.08 2.02
CA PRO A 247 -1.09 10.55 1.55
C PRO A 247 0.12 10.95 2.41
N VAL A 248 0.15 12.18 2.92
CA VAL A 248 1.22 12.62 3.82
C VAL A 248 1.27 11.84 5.13
N GLN A 249 0.12 11.41 5.64
CA GLN A 249 0.04 10.60 6.86
C GLN A 249 0.51 9.17 6.60
N THR A 250 0.19 8.58 5.43
CA THR A 250 0.71 7.25 5.06
C THR A 250 2.23 7.26 4.98
N VAL A 251 2.82 8.27 4.33
CA VAL A 251 4.27 8.44 4.29
C VAL A 251 4.87 8.55 5.70
N ALA A 252 4.21 9.26 6.62
CA ALA A 252 4.69 9.39 7.99
C ALA A 252 4.74 8.04 8.73
N HIS A 253 3.72 7.18 8.54
CA HIS A 253 3.74 5.82 9.08
C HIS A 253 4.87 4.98 8.47
N SER A 254 5.07 5.07 7.17
CA SER A 254 6.15 4.37 6.46
C SER A 254 7.53 4.80 6.94
N VAL A 255 7.79 6.09 7.07
CA VAL A 255 9.05 6.64 7.63
C VAL A 255 9.28 6.13 9.05
N SER A 256 8.25 6.19 9.90
CA SER A 256 8.35 5.68 11.28
C SER A 256 8.66 4.18 11.30
N SER A 257 8.00 3.38 10.44
CA SER A 257 8.24 1.94 10.34
C SER A 257 9.68 1.64 9.92
N ILE A 258 10.20 2.36 8.93
CA ILE A 258 11.59 2.19 8.46
C ILE A 258 12.57 2.47 9.60
N LEU A 259 12.44 3.62 10.28
CA LEU A 259 13.37 4.04 11.31
C LEU A 259 13.31 3.18 12.58
N GLN A 260 12.12 2.66 12.91
CA GLN A 260 11.92 1.78 14.06
C GLN A 260 12.09 0.29 13.72
N GLN A 261 12.29 -0.06 12.45
CA GLN A 261 12.35 -1.43 11.94
C GLN A 261 11.12 -2.27 12.30
N GLN A 262 9.94 -1.63 12.30
CA GLN A 262 8.67 -2.25 12.60
C GLN A 262 7.90 -2.51 11.31
N PHE A 263 7.93 -3.76 10.84
CA PHE A 263 7.20 -4.18 9.64
C PHE A 263 6.53 -5.51 9.87
N PHE A 264 5.43 -5.74 9.18
CA PHE A 264 4.95 -7.10 8.98
C PHE A 264 5.77 -7.78 7.88
N ARG A 265 6.03 -9.08 8.07
CA ARG A 265 6.88 -9.88 7.16
C ARG A 265 6.08 -11.04 6.63
N THR A 266 6.18 -11.31 5.35
CA THR A 266 5.65 -12.51 4.72
C THR A 266 6.79 -13.54 4.61
N PRO A 267 6.92 -14.48 5.56
CA PRO A 267 8.03 -15.44 5.51
C PRO A 267 7.84 -16.40 4.33
N GLY A 268 8.92 -16.75 3.62
CA GLY A 268 8.86 -17.66 2.46
C GLY A 268 8.24 -19.03 2.78
N TRP A 269 8.38 -19.51 4.02
CA TRP A 269 7.72 -20.73 4.50
C TRP A 269 6.22 -20.55 4.78
N GLY A 270 5.71 -19.31 4.88
CA GLY A 270 4.34 -19.00 5.27
C GLY A 270 3.29 -19.58 4.32
N ASN A 271 3.56 -19.58 3.02
CA ASN A 271 2.68 -20.17 2.02
C ASN A 271 2.57 -21.70 2.18
N TRP A 272 3.69 -22.37 2.50
CA TRP A 272 3.69 -23.82 2.76
C TRP A 272 2.93 -24.18 4.02
N VAL A 273 3.06 -23.41 5.10
CA VAL A 273 2.30 -23.60 6.32
C VAL A 273 0.80 -23.38 6.08
N SER A 274 0.43 -22.35 5.33
CA SER A 274 -0.96 -22.09 4.96
C SER A 274 -1.55 -23.22 4.11
N LEU A 275 -0.80 -23.74 3.16
CA LEU A 275 -1.20 -24.89 2.34
C LEU A 275 -1.35 -26.16 3.19
N LEU A 276 -0.39 -26.45 4.08
CA LEU A 276 -0.47 -27.59 4.98
C LEU A 276 -1.70 -27.50 5.89
N ALA A 277 -1.94 -26.33 6.48
CA ALA A 277 -3.14 -26.08 7.30
C ALA A 277 -4.43 -26.31 6.51
N LEU A 278 -4.48 -25.84 5.25
CA LEU A 278 -5.61 -26.05 4.35
C LEU A 278 -5.87 -27.54 4.09
N VAL A 279 -4.82 -28.31 3.79
CA VAL A 279 -4.91 -29.76 3.53
C VAL A 279 -5.35 -30.50 4.81
N LEU A 280 -4.82 -30.14 5.98
CA LEU A 280 -5.21 -30.75 7.24
C LEU A 280 -6.68 -30.46 7.58
N VAL A 281 -7.14 -29.24 7.37
CA VAL A 281 -8.56 -28.88 7.55
C VAL A 281 -9.44 -29.64 6.57
N ALA A 282 -9.06 -29.74 5.29
CA ALA A 282 -9.80 -30.54 4.31
C ALA A 282 -9.86 -32.01 4.68
N ALA A 283 -8.76 -32.60 5.12
CA ALA A 283 -8.71 -33.97 5.61
C ALA A 283 -9.61 -34.19 6.83
N TYR A 284 -9.61 -33.24 7.77
CA TYR A 284 -10.54 -33.25 8.90
C TYR A 284 -12.00 -33.25 8.43
N LEU A 285 -12.37 -32.32 7.54
CA LEU A 285 -13.75 -32.20 7.05
C LEU A 285 -14.23 -33.44 6.27
N ILE A 286 -13.34 -34.05 5.49
CA ILE A 286 -13.69 -35.20 4.62
C ILE A 286 -13.65 -36.52 5.38
N ALA A 287 -12.60 -36.76 6.18
CA ALA A 287 -12.35 -38.07 6.78
C ALA A 287 -12.86 -38.19 8.22
N LEU A 288 -12.70 -37.16 9.04
CA LEU A 288 -12.97 -37.24 10.48
C LEU A 288 -14.37 -36.71 10.82
N LEU A 289 -14.77 -35.57 10.31
CA LEU A 289 -16.05 -34.93 10.63
C LEU A 289 -17.27 -35.84 10.40
N PRO A 290 -17.38 -36.61 9.29
CA PRO A 290 -18.52 -37.50 9.07
C PRO A 290 -18.61 -38.67 10.06
N ARG A 291 -17.49 -39.05 10.68
CA ARG A 291 -17.41 -40.15 11.63
C ARG A 291 -17.74 -39.74 13.07
N LEU A 292 -17.70 -38.45 13.36
CA LEU A 292 -17.95 -37.90 14.68
C LEU A 292 -19.46 -37.70 14.93
N ARG A 293 -19.88 -37.85 16.20
CA ARG A 293 -21.20 -37.38 16.66
C ARG A 293 -21.22 -35.86 16.70
N ALA A 294 -22.39 -35.25 16.62
CA ALA A 294 -22.56 -33.79 16.49
C ALA A 294 -21.85 -33.00 17.61
N GLY A 295 -21.97 -33.41 18.88
CA GLY A 295 -21.32 -32.74 20.00
C GLY A 295 -19.79 -32.71 19.90
N PRO A 296 -19.12 -33.89 19.87
CA PRO A 296 -17.65 -33.93 19.65
C PRO A 296 -17.21 -33.24 18.38
N ALA A 297 -17.95 -33.33 17.26
CA ALA A 297 -17.61 -32.66 16.05
C ALA A 297 -17.55 -31.13 16.21
N ALA A 298 -18.52 -30.54 16.89
CA ALA A 298 -18.55 -29.10 17.18
C ALA A 298 -17.36 -28.66 18.04
N ILE A 299 -17.04 -29.48 19.11
CA ILE A 299 -15.91 -29.19 20.01
C ILE A 299 -14.58 -29.24 19.23
N PHE A 300 -14.34 -30.28 18.45
CA PHE A 300 -13.10 -30.39 17.64
C PHE A 300 -12.97 -29.25 16.64
N THR A 301 -14.05 -28.89 15.94
CA THR A 301 -14.05 -27.76 15.02
C THR A 301 -13.71 -26.45 15.73
N LEU A 302 -14.32 -26.22 16.90
CA LEU A 302 -14.05 -25.02 17.69
C LEU A 302 -12.59 -24.97 18.15
N VAL A 303 -12.03 -26.08 18.63
CA VAL A 303 -10.63 -26.16 19.07
C VAL A 303 -9.69 -25.87 17.90
N ILE A 304 -9.91 -26.48 16.73
CA ILE A 304 -9.09 -26.23 15.55
C ILE A 304 -9.20 -24.76 15.11
N PHE A 305 -10.42 -24.20 15.11
CA PHE A 305 -10.65 -22.81 14.76
C PHE A 305 -9.91 -21.84 15.70
N VAL A 306 -10.04 -22.04 17.01
CA VAL A 306 -9.33 -21.24 18.01
C VAL A 306 -7.81 -21.39 17.87
N ALA A 307 -7.32 -22.61 17.60
CA ALA A 307 -5.90 -22.85 17.38
C ALA A 307 -5.38 -22.12 16.12
N LEU A 308 -6.12 -22.15 15.00
CA LEU A 308 -5.75 -21.43 13.78
C LEU A 308 -5.72 -19.92 14.00
N LEU A 309 -6.78 -19.37 14.63
CA LEU A 309 -6.83 -17.93 14.94
C LEU A 309 -5.75 -17.54 15.96
N GLY A 310 -5.60 -18.30 17.02
CA GLY A 310 -4.59 -18.04 18.04
C GLY A 310 -3.18 -18.06 17.48
N THR A 311 -2.86 -19.03 16.62
CA THR A 311 -1.57 -19.09 15.91
C THR A 311 -1.40 -17.90 14.96
N HIS A 312 -2.45 -17.54 14.22
CA HIS A 312 -2.39 -16.37 13.33
C HIS A 312 -2.05 -15.09 14.09
N PHE A 313 -2.78 -14.80 15.16
CA PHE A 313 -2.54 -13.60 15.98
C PHE A 313 -1.22 -13.68 16.73
N ALA A 314 -0.80 -14.83 17.24
CA ALA A 314 0.48 -14.99 17.91
C ALA A 314 1.66 -14.73 16.97
N LEU A 315 1.60 -15.22 15.73
CA LEU A 315 2.62 -14.95 14.71
C LEU A 315 2.64 -13.48 14.29
N MET A 316 1.48 -12.85 14.21
CA MET A 316 1.37 -11.44 13.81
C MET A 316 1.83 -10.49 14.92
N MET A 317 1.42 -10.73 16.17
CA MET A 317 1.71 -9.85 17.31
C MET A 317 3.11 -10.05 17.90
N GLY A 318 3.67 -11.26 17.82
CA GLY A 318 5.02 -11.55 18.30
C GLY A 318 6.09 -11.17 17.27
N PRO A 319 6.42 -12.05 16.32
CA PRO A 319 7.50 -11.80 15.34
C PRO A 319 7.08 -10.92 14.16
N GLY A 320 5.83 -10.47 14.07
CA GLY A 320 5.32 -9.69 12.94
C GLY A 320 5.14 -10.51 11.66
N PHE A 321 4.94 -11.83 11.78
CA PHE A 321 4.78 -12.69 10.61
C PHE A 321 3.32 -12.70 10.12
N TRP A 322 3.13 -12.36 8.87
CA TRP A 322 1.85 -12.50 8.19
C TRP A 322 1.78 -13.84 7.47
N VAL A 323 1.08 -14.80 8.08
CA VAL A 323 0.80 -16.12 7.52
C VAL A 323 -0.70 -16.22 7.22
N LYS A 324 -1.10 -16.64 6.02
CA LYS A 324 -2.50 -16.61 5.53
C LYS A 324 -3.36 -17.75 6.13
N LEU A 325 -3.46 -17.83 7.48
CA LEU A 325 -4.24 -18.86 8.17
C LEU A 325 -5.76 -18.61 8.21
N MET A 326 -6.21 -17.43 7.81
CA MET A 326 -7.64 -17.12 7.70
C MET A 326 -8.35 -17.95 6.62
N ILE A 327 -7.65 -18.32 5.54
CA ILE A 327 -8.21 -19.14 4.46
C ILE A 327 -8.60 -20.54 4.98
N PRO A 328 -7.70 -21.34 5.61
CA PRO A 328 -8.10 -22.62 6.20
C PRO A 328 -9.13 -22.46 7.33
N ALA A 329 -9.09 -21.39 8.12
CA ALA A 329 -10.09 -21.12 9.15
C ALA A 329 -11.49 -20.90 8.56
N SER A 330 -11.60 -20.13 7.47
CA SER A 330 -12.86 -19.92 6.75
C SER A 330 -13.39 -21.22 6.12
N LEU A 331 -12.51 -22.02 5.51
CA LEU A 331 -12.87 -23.33 4.97
C LEU A 331 -13.41 -24.25 6.08
N LEU A 332 -12.78 -24.24 7.27
CA LEU A 332 -13.22 -25.06 8.40
C LEU A 332 -14.65 -24.71 8.83
N VAL A 333 -14.96 -23.43 9.00
CA VAL A 333 -16.29 -22.97 9.43
C VAL A 333 -17.34 -23.26 8.38
N ILE A 334 -17.10 -22.84 7.14
CA ILE A 334 -18.05 -23.02 6.03
C ILE A 334 -18.25 -24.52 5.76
N GLY A 335 -17.17 -25.28 5.70
CA GLY A 335 -17.21 -26.73 5.45
C GLY A 335 -17.95 -27.47 6.56
N HIS A 336 -17.70 -27.13 7.84
CA HIS A 336 -18.43 -27.71 8.96
C HIS A 336 -19.93 -27.42 8.86
N LEU A 337 -20.32 -26.17 8.62
CA LEU A 337 -21.73 -25.78 8.47
C LEU A 337 -22.41 -26.55 7.33
N LEU A 338 -21.80 -26.58 6.16
CA LEU A 338 -22.38 -27.25 4.98
C LEU A 338 -22.52 -28.76 5.20
N LEU A 339 -21.50 -29.44 5.76
CA LEU A 339 -21.52 -30.88 5.95
C LEU A 339 -22.49 -31.28 7.08
N THR A 340 -22.58 -30.53 8.16
CA THR A 340 -23.52 -30.78 9.24
C THR A 340 -24.96 -30.52 8.82
N THR A 341 -25.22 -29.45 8.07
CA THR A 341 -26.55 -29.14 7.51
C THR A 341 -26.99 -30.25 6.53
N LYS A 342 -26.09 -30.64 5.61
CA LYS A 342 -26.38 -31.78 4.70
C LYS A 342 -26.74 -33.04 5.47
N ARG A 343 -25.95 -33.40 6.50
CA ARG A 343 -26.19 -34.59 7.33
C ARG A 343 -27.53 -34.49 8.06
N PHE A 344 -27.86 -33.34 8.64
CA PHE A 344 -29.14 -33.10 9.29
C PHE A 344 -30.33 -33.34 8.31
N LEU A 345 -30.31 -32.67 7.15
CA LEU A 345 -31.35 -32.81 6.14
C LEU A 345 -31.50 -34.25 5.62
N MET A 346 -30.38 -34.96 5.46
CA MET A 346 -30.45 -36.38 5.06
C MET A 346 -31.05 -37.28 6.13
N THR A 347 -30.74 -37.04 7.41
CA THR A 347 -31.27 -37.78 8.54
C THR A 347 -32.77 -37.50 8.70
N GLU A 348 -33.21 -36.27 8.57
CA GLU A 348 -34.60 -35.86 8.66
C GLU A 348 -35.43 -36.51 7.55
N ARG A 349 -34.97 -36.44 6.30
CA ARG A 349 -35.62 -37.15 5.15
C ARG A 349 -35.66 -38.66 5.35
N GLY A 350 -34.61 -39.26 5.84
CA GLY A 350 -34.56 -40.68 6.14
C GLY A 350 -35.56 -41.07 7.24
N LYS A 351 -35.75 -40.22 8.27
CA LYS A 351 -36.75 -40.43 9.30
C LYS A 351 -38.18 -40.33 8.76
N GLU A 352 -38.48 -39.28 7.96
CA GLU A 352 -39.79 -39.13 7.32
C GLU A 352 -40.16 -40.35 6.46
N GLN A 353 -39.21 -40.87 5.67
CA GLN A 353 -39.41 -42.05 4.84
C GLN A 353 -39.63 -43.29 5.67
N SER A 354 -38.87 -43.45 6.79
CA SER A 354 -39.04 -44.56 7.71
C SER A 354 -40.39 -44.53 8.44
N ASP A 355 -40.81 -43.35 8.89
CA ASP A 355 -42.09 -43.14 9.56
C ASP A 355 -43.26 -43.38 8.57
N ALA A 356 -43.17 -42.93 7.32
CA ALA A 356 -44.16 -43.19 6.26
C ALA A 356 -44.26 -44.71 5.94
N ALA A 357 -43.11 -45.40 5.82
CA ALA A 357 -43.09 -46.85 5.57
C ALA A 357 -43.62 -47.63 6.79
N GLY A 358 -43.34 -47.17 8.00
CA GLY A 358 -43.89 -47.73 9.25
C GLY A 358 -45.42 -47.59 9.32
N ALA A 359 -45.94 -46.41 8.98
CA ALA A 359 -47.37 -46.15 8.93
C ALA A 359 -48.09 -47.01 7.91
N GLU A 360 -47.53 -47.17 6.70
CA GLU A 360 -48.08 -48.01 5.65
C GLU A 360 -48.04 -49.50 6.07
N SER A 361 -46.96 -49.95 6.66
CA SER A 361 -46.86 -51.32 7.23
C SER A 361 -47.91 -51.57 8.31
N ASN A 362 -48.09 -50.64 9.25
CA ASN A 362 -49.12 -50.72 10.26
C ASN A 362 -50.53 -50.73 9.67
N ARG A 363 -50.78 -49.89 8.63
CA ARG A 363 -52.04 -49.88 7.88
C ARG A 363 -52.33 -51.22 7.25
N MET A 364 -51.36 -51.84 6.54
CA MET A 364 -51.51 -53.16 5.92
C MET A 364 -51.79 -54.25 6.94
N LEU A 365 -51.10 -54.27 8.07
CA LEU A 365 -51.33 -55.18 9.16
C LEU A 365 -52.71 -54.97 9.81
N GLY A 366 -53.12 -53.73 9.98
CA GLY A 366 -54.47 -53.39 10.47
C GLY A 366 -55.57 -53.92 9.58
N LEU A 367 -55.44 -53.77 8.26
CA LEU A 367 -56.39 -54.36 7.26
C LEU A 367 -56.40 -55.87 7.32
N ALA A 368 -55.25 -56.52 7.45
CA ALA A 368 -55.17 -58.00 7.54
C ALA A 368 -55.87 -58.52 8.78
N PHE A 369 -55.68 -57.88 9.97
CA PHE A 369 -56.35 -58.22 11.20
C PHE A 369 -57.87 -57.97 11.12
N GLN A 370 -58.30 -56.94 10.47
CA GLN A 370 -59.70 -56.62 10.23
C GLN A 370 -60.37 -57.73 9.39
N GLN A 371 -59.71 -58.19 8.31
CA GLN A 371 -60.18 -59.29 7.53
C GLN A 371 -60.28 -60.61 8.26
N GLN A 372 -59.46 -60.85 9.27
CA GLN A 372 -59.50 -62.03 10.13
C GLN A 372 -60.46 -61.87 11.32
N GLY A 373 -61.23 -60.79 11.41
CA GLY A 373 -62.20 -60.57 12.44
C GLY A 373 -61.56 -60.12 13.79
N GLN A 374 -60.25 -59.88 13.87
CA GLN A 374 -59.52 -59.49 15.06
C GLN A 374 -59.53 -57.97 15.25
N LEU A 375 -60.70 -57.42 15.57
CA LEU A 375 -60.96 -55.96 15.58
C LEU A 375 -60.07 -55.18 16.56
N ASP A 376 -59.78 -55.73 17.76
CA ASP A 376 -58.94 -55.07 18.75
C ASP A 376 -57.51 -54.94 18.30
N MET A 377 -56.95 -55.94 17.65
CA MET A 377 -55.61 -55.93 17.09
C MET A 377 -55.52 -55.02 15.85
N ALA A 378 -56.57 -54.97 15.04
CA ALA A 378 -56.66 -54.04 13.91
C ALA A 378 -56.64 -52.58 14.39
N PHE A 379 -57.44 -52.26 15.41
CA PHE A 379 -57.49 -50.92 16.02
C PHE A 379 -56.14 -50.48 16.59
N ASP A 380 -55.44 -51.37 17.25
CA ASP A 380 -54.09 -51.09 17.85
C ASP A 380 -53.06 -50.78 16.73
N LYS A 381 -53.18 -51.41 15.54
CA LYS A 381 -52.29 -51.14 14.41
C LYS A 381 -52.63 -49.87 13.69
N PHE A 382 -53.90 -49.49 13.56
CA PHE A 382 -54.31 -48.21 12.98
C PHE A 382 -54.03 -47.01 13.87
N ARG A 383 -53.89 -47.21 15.17
CA ARG A 383 -53.50 -46.15 16.15
C ARG A 383 -52.02 -45.80 16.15
N LYS A 384 -51.16 -46.70 15.72
CA LYS A 384 -49.71 -46.51 15.65
C LYS A 384 -49.30 -45.91 14.30
#